data_4bc3f278dc58801248101c376b452770
#
_entry.id   4bc3f278dc58801248101c376b452770
#
_cell.length_a   1.000
_cell.length_b   1.000
_cell.length_c   1.000
_cell.angle_alpha   90.00
_cell.angle_beta   90.00
_cell.angle_gamma   90.00
#
_symmetry.space_group_name_H-M   'P 1'
#
loop_
_entity.id
_entity.type
_entity.pdbx_description
1 polymer ?
#
loop_
_entity_poly.entity_id
_entity_poly.type
_entity_poly.pdbx_seq_one_letter_code
_entity_poly.pdbx_strand_id
1 'polypeptide(L)'
;LAFFNTASKLIDTSYIVIVTYASLPRPKFQSYFTQLPKDTILIADETHNLGSQGLLRLLPSIHLEKRIGLSATPHRKFDETGNQAIQEFFNDEPPYIVSYSMEEALKIGWLCNYTYYPHIVKLTDQEMEKYKELSLQLLRMGLFDKETGNFRSTPEIEKKLLERKRIIHKAANKLEAFKAILRSEFDKRKSLKYTLIYVPEGIESNFDETDFSVETEDENKLINEYTKAVSQTDDSVMVKQFTANSTNREEILKNFEQ
;
A
#
# COMPACT_ATOMS: atom_id res chain seq x y z
N LEU A 1 0.33 29.64 -5.17
CA LEU A 1 -0.52 30.85 -5.14
C LEU A 1 -0.58 31.52 -6.53
N ALA A 2 0.57 31.78 -7.17
CA ALA A 2 0.60 32.40 -8.49
C ALA A 2 -0.16 31.57 -9.55
N PHE A 3 -0.10 30.26 -9.49
CA PHE A 3 -0.72 29.34 -10.45
C PHE A 3 -2.27 29.42 -10.39
N PHE A 4 -2.85 29.38 -9.20
CA PHE A 4 -4.31 29.46 -9.03
C PHE A 4 -4.86 30.85 -9.36
N ASN A 5 -4.12 31.92 -9.04
CA ASN A 5 -4.53 33.27 -9.43
C ASN A 5 -4.42 33.54 -10.93
N THR A 6 -3.54 32.82 -11.64
CA THR A 6 -3.42 32.92 -13.10
C THR A 6 -4.50 32.09 -13.80
N ALA A 7 -4.88 30.94 -13.24
CA ALA A 7 -5.94 30.08 -13.75
C ALA A 7 -7.32 30.77 -13.81
N SER A 8 -7.63 31.60 -12.83
CA SER A 8 -8.89 32.36 -12.81
C SER A 8 -9.01 33.42 -13.91
N LYS A 9 -7.94 33.71 -14.65
CA LYS A 9 -7.88 34.69 -15.73
C LYS A 9 -7.81 34.09 -17.15
N LEU A 10 -7.61 32.77 -17.24
CA LEU A 10 -7.51 32.06 -18.53
C LEU A 10 -8.84 31.34 -18.80
N ILE A 11 -9.66 31.89 -19.64
CA ILE A 11 -11.08 31.54 -19.88
C ILE A 11 -11.27 30.14 -20.50
N ASP A 12 -10.21 29.46 -20.99
CA ASP A 12 -10.33 28.18 -21.71
C ASP A 12 -9.28 27.12 -21.37
N THR A 13 -8.70 27.16 -20.17
CA THR A 13 -7.64 26.19 -19.80
C THR A 13 -8.14 25.20 -18.76
N SER A 14 -8.11 23.91 -19.11
CA SER A 14 -8.36 22.82 -18.17
C SER A 14 -7.10 22.50 -17.35
N TYR A 15 -7.25 22.31 -16.05
CA TYR A 15 -6.17 21.97 -15.15
C TYR A 15 -6.43 20.61 -14.49
N ILE A 16 -5.38 19.83 -14.33
CA ILE A 16 -5.39 18.59 -13.56
C ILE A 16 -4.42 18.78 -12.38
N VAL A 17 -4.91 18.52 -11.17
CA VAL A 17 -4.09 18.53 -9.95
C VAL A 17 -4.01 17.10 -9.43
N ILE A 18 -2.79 16.56 -9.34
CA ILE A 18 -2.54 15.23 -8.78
C ILE A 18 -2.01 15.41 -7.36
N VAL A 19 -2.63 14.73 -6.40
CA VAL A 19 -2.28 14.81 -4.98
C VAL A 19 -2.28 13.42 -4.36
N THR A 20 -1.35 13.14 -3.47
CA THR A 20 -1.34 11.91 -2.68
C THR A 20 -2.27 12.02 -1.47
N TYR A 21 -2.79 10.89 -0.98
CA TYR A 21 -3.59 10.86 0.24
C TYR A 21 -2.85 11.44 1.46
N ALA A 22 -1.53 11.24 1.54
CA ALA A 22 -0.69 11.83 2.59
C ALA A 22 -0.61 13.36 2.52
N SER A 23 -0.79 13.95 1.34
CA SER A 23 -0.75 15.41 1.15
C SER A 23 -2.11 16.06 1.28
N LEU A 24 -3.19 15.30 1.09
CA LEU A 24 -4.56 15.80 1.15
C LEU A 24 -4.89 16.52 2.48
N PRO A 25 -4.57 15.97 3.68
CA PRO A 25 -4.90 16.62 4.96
C PRO A 25 -3.99 17.81 5.31
N ARG A 26 -2.92 18.05 4.55
CA ARG A 26 -1.96 19.12 4.90
C ARG A 26 -2.60 20.50 4.82
N PRO A 27 -2.43 21.38 5.83
CA PRO A 27 -3.07 22.70 5.87
C PRO A 27 -2.80 23.55 4.63
N LYS A 28 -1.56 23.50 4.13
CA LYS A 28 -1.17 24.22 2.90
C LYS A 28 -1.96 23.74 1.68
N PHE A 29 -2.21 22.42 1.54
CA PHE A 29 -3.01 21.91 0.43
C PHE A 29 -4.49 22.25 0.63
N GLN A 30 -5.00 22.09 1.85
CA GLN A 30 -6.39 22.40 2.17
C GLN A 30 -6.75 23.87 1.90
N SER A 31 -5.83 24.81 2.11
CA SER A 31 -6.06 26.23 1.80
C SER A 31 -6.28 26.51 0.31
N TYR A 32 -5.80 25.65 -0.58
CA TYR A 32 -6.11 25.71 -2.03
C TYR A 32 -7.32 24.88 -2.39
N PHE A 33 -7.44 23.71 -1.80
CA PHE A 33 -8.49 22.75 -2.08
C PHE A 33 -9.88 23.33 -1.82
N THR A 34 -10.05 24.08 -0.73
CA THR A 34 -11.31 24.75 -0.37
C THR A 34 -11.71 25.88 -1.33
N GLN A 35 -10.79 26.35 -2.17
CA GLN A 35 -11.03 27.40 -3.17
C GLN A 35 -11.37 26.84 -4.56
N LEU A 36 -11.32 25.53 -4.75
CA LEU A 36 -11.68 24.91 -6.02
C LEU A 36 -13.16 25.14 -6.34
N PRO A 37 -13.52 25.37 -7.61
CA PRO A 37 -14.92 25.46 -8.03
C PRO A 37 -15.69 24.19 -7.67
N LYS A 38 -16.96 24.32 -7.28
CA LYS A 38 -17.81 23.16 -6.90
C LYS A 38 -17.99 22.13 -8.01
N ASP A 39 -17.90 22.55 -9.25
CA ASP A 39 -18.02 21.69 -10.43
C ASP A 39 -16.72 20.96 -10.80
N THR A 40 -15.64 21.18 -10.04
CA THR A 40 -14.40 20.39 -10.14
C THR A 40 -14.69 18.92 -9.90
N ILE A 41 -14.16 18.05 -10.76
CA ILE A 41 -14.32 16.59 -10.61
C ILE A 41 -13.22 16.09 -9.68
N LEU A 42 -13.62 15.44 -8.60
CA LEU A 42 -12.73 14.67 -7.71
C LEU A 42 -12.65 13.24 -8.19
N ILE A 43 -11.45 12.78 -8.54
CA ILE A 43 -11.20 11.37 -8.86
C ILE A 43 -10.29 10.81 -7.74
N ALA A 44 -10.76 9.80 -7.03
CA ALA A 44 -10.04 9.13 -5.96
C ALA A 44 -9.67 7.71 -6.41
N ASP A 45 -8.39 7.48 -6.69
CA ASP A 45 -7.86 6.15 -6.96
C ASP A 45 -7.58 5.43 -5.64
N GLU A 46 -7.73 4.10 -5.60
CA GLU A 46 -7.67 3.32 -4.36
C GLU A 46 -8.55 3.91 -3.25
N THR A 47 -9.82 4.14 -3.61
CA THR A 47 -10.84 4.83 -2.79
C THR A 47 -10.94 4.31 -1.36
N HIS A 48 -10.64 3.02 -1.13
CA HIS A 48 -10.65 2.43 0.19
C HIS A 48 -9.72 3.15 1.19
N ASN A 49 -8.70 3.87 0.72
CA ASN A 49 -7.83 4.66 1.60
C ASN A 49 -8.55 5.85 2.25
N LEU A 50 -9.59 6.41 1.62
CA LEU A 50 -10.37 7.50 2.20
C LEU A 50 -11.09 7.11 3.49
N GLY A 51 -11.36 5.81 3.71
CA GLY A 51 -11.93 5.29 4.95
C GLY A 51 -10.95 5.21 6.11
N SER A 52 -9.67 5.58 5.95
CA SER A 52 -8.71 5.61 7.06
C SER A 52 -9.05 6.71 8.07
N GLN A 53 -8.76 6.49 9.36
CA GLN A 53 -9.11 7.41 10.45
C GLN A 53 -8.63 8.85 10.19
N GLY A 54 -7.43 9.03 9.63
CA GLY A 54 -6.87 10.35 9.32
C GLY A 54 -7.63 11.09 8.22
N LEU A 55 -8.23 10.37 7.28
CA LEU A 55 -8.94 10.94 6.13
C LEU A 55 -10.46 11.04 6.34
N LEU A 56 -11.05 10.17 7.16
CA LEU A 56 -12.48 10.20 7.48
C LEU A 56 -12.95 11.58 7.95
N ARG A 57 -12.12 12.27 8.74
CA ARG A 57 -12.43 13.60 9.27
C ARG A 57 -12.52 14.68 8.19
N LEU A 58 -11.93 14.45 7.03
CA LEU A 58 -11.95 15.40 5.92
C LEU A 58 -13.17 15.24 5.02
N LEU A 59 -13.73 14.03 4.90
CA LEU A 59 -14.81 13.75 3.97
C LEU A 59 -15.99 14.73 4.08
N PRO A 60 -16.49 15.08 5.28
CA PRO A 60 -17.58 16.05 5.42
C PRO A 60 -17.23 17.47 4.96
N SER A 61 -15.94 17.84 4.94
CA SER A 61 -15.48 19.16 4.53
C SER A 61 -15.23 19.28 3.01
N ILE A 62 -15.26 18.17 2.28
CA ILE A 62 -15.05 18.16 0.83
C ILE A 62 -16.31 18.65 0.13
N HIS A 63 -16.25 19.87 -0.38
CA HIS A 63 -17.37 20.58 -1.01
C HIS A 63 -17.59 20.25 -2.49
N LEU A 64 -16.71 19.44 -3.10
CA LEU A 64 -16.81 19.04 -4.49
C LEU A 64 -17.98 18.04 -4.67
N GLU A 65 -18.87 18.32 -5.62
CA GLU A 65 -20.09 17.55 -5.82
C GLU A 65 -19.92 16.39 -6.81
N LYS A 66 -19.02 16.56 -7.79
CA LYS A 66 -18.73 15.53 -8.81
C LYS A 66 -17.59 14.64 -8.30
N ARG A 67 -17.91 13.39 -8.00
CA ARG A 67 -16.96 12.46 -7.36
C ARG A 67 -16.93 11.14 -8.09
N ILE A 68 -15.74 10.62 -8.32
CA ILE A 68 -15.49 9.29 -8.91
C ILE A 68 -14.52 8.56 -8.00
N GLY A 69 -14.93 7.40 -7.49
CA GLY A 69 -14.09 6.50 -6.71
C GLY A 69 -13.68 5.30 -7.55
N LEU A 70 -12.38 4.98 -7.56
CA LEU A 70 -11.83 3.82 -8.25
C LEU A 70 -11.17 2.91 -7.21
N SER A 71 -11.46 1.62 -7.22
CA SER A 71 -10.79 0.64 -6.38
C SER A 71 -11.00 -0.78 -6.89
N ALA A 72 -9.95 -1.60 -6.85
CA ALA A 72 -10.08 -3.03 -7.07
C ALA A 72 -10.66 -3.75 -5.83
N THR A 73 -10.53 -3.14 -4.65
CA THR A 73 -10.96 -3.69 -3.36
C THR A 73 -11.68 -2.60 -2.55
N PRO A 74 -12.87 -2.16 -2.96
CA PRO A 74 -13.55 -1.02 -2.33
C PRO A 74 -13.91 -1.27 -0.87
N HIS A 75 -14.11 -2.53 -0.48
CA HIS A 75 -14.48 -2.92 0.87
C HIS A 75 -13.23 -3.09 1.77
N ARG A 76 -13.18 -2.34 2.85
CA ARG A 76 -12.16 -2.43 3.90
C ARG A 76 -12.53 -3.55 4.87
N LYS A 77 -11.64 -4.51 5.08
CA LYS A 77 -11.87 -5.61 6.02
C LYS A 77 -11.87 -5.09 7.46
N PHE A 78 -12.87 -5.48 8.24
CA PHE A 78 -13.00 -5.13 9.67
C PHE A 78 -13.09 -3.62 9.96
N ASP A 79 -13.58 -2.82 9.03
CA ASP A 79 -13.73 -1.37 9.18
C ASP A 79 -15.06 -0.91 8.60
N GLU A 80 -16.14 -1.23 9.33
CA GLU A 80 -17.50 -0.90 8.91
C GLU A 80 -17.74 0.61 8.84
N THR A 81 -17.19 1.35 9.81
CA THR A 81 -17.29 2.82 9.83
C THR A 81 -16.63 3.45 8.60
N GLY A 82 -15.43 2.96 8.21
CA GLY A 82 -14.76 3.42 7.02
C GLY A 82 -15.52 3.06 5.75
N ASN A 83 -16.12 1.86 5.68
CA ASN A 83 -16.91 1.43 4.53
C ASN A 83 -18.16 2.32 4.36
N GLN A 84 -18.91 2.52 5.43
CA GLN A 84 -20.10 3.35 5.40
C GLN A 84 -19.78 4.79 4.99
N ALA A 85 -18.72 5.38 5.54
CA ALA A 85 -18.33 6.75 5.20
C ALA A 85 -17.92 6.90 3.72
N ILE A 86 -17.28 5.90 3.12
CA ILE A 86 -16.95 5.91 1.69
C ILE A 86 -18.23 5.81 0.86
N GLN A 87 -19.15 4.90 1.19
CA GLN A 87 -20.42 4.73 0.48
C GLN A 87 -21.25 6.02 0.52
N GLU A 88 -21.38 6.64 1.69
CA GLU A 88 -22.07 7.93 1.84
C GLU A 88 -21.39 9.04 1.06
N PHE A 89 -20.05 9.08 1.07
CA PHE A 89 -19.27 10.12 0.38
C PHE A 89 -19.43 10.06 -1.13
N PHE A 90 -19.46 8.87 -1.74
CA PHE A 90 -19.69 8.68 -3.18
C PHE A 90 -21.14 8.50 -3.55
N ASN A 91 -22.04 8.34 -2.56
CA ASN A 91 -23.44 7.98 -2.74
C ASN A 91 -23.59 6.73 -3.62
N ASP A 92 -22.77 5.73 -3.36
CA ASP A 92 -22.70 4.47 -4.10
C ASP A 92 -22.37 3.30 -3.16
N GLU A 93 -23.11 2.20 -3.29
CA GLU A 93 -22.99 0.99 -2.47
C GLU A 93 -23.07 -0.27 -3.35
N PRO A 94 -22.66 -1.44 -2.86
CA PRO A 94 -22.80 -2.67 -3.62
C PRO A 94 -24.26 -3.01 -3.99
N PRO A 95 -24.57 -3.43 -5.24
CA PRO A 95 -23.64 -3.51 -6.37
C PRO A 95 -23.34 -2.11 -6.92
N TYR A 96 -22.07 -1.78 -7.02
CA TYR A 96 -21.63 -0.44 -7.47
C TYR A 96 -22.14 -0.10 -8.87
N ILE A 97 -22.27 1.21 -9.19
CA ILE A 97 -22.75 1.71 -10.49
C ILE A 97 -21.93 1.13 -11.65
N VAL A 98 -20.60 1.02 -11.48
CA VAL A 98 -19.73 0.38 -12.45
C VAL A 98 -18.89 -0.67 -11.74
N SER A 99 -18.95 -1.90 -12.23
CA SER A 99 -18.09 -3.00 -11.81
C SER A 99 -17.46 -3.63 -13.03
N TYR A 100 -16.15 -3.85 -12.96
CA TYR A 100 -15.38 -4.47 -14.04
C TYR A 100 -14.51 -5.59 -13.44
N SER A 101 -14.85 -6.81 -13.75
CA SER A 101 -14.18 -7.96 -13.15
C SER A 101 -12.82 -8.22 -13.76
N MET A 102 -11.92 -8.83 -12.98
CA MET A 102 -10.63 -9.30 -13.48
C MET A 102 -10.80 -10.32 -14.62
N GLU A 103 -11.84 -11.15 -14.53
CA GLU A 103 -12.15 -12.15 -15.56
C GLU A 103 -12.50 -11.49 -16.91
N GLU A 104 -13.31 -10.43 -16.89
CA GLU A 104 -13.63 -9.65 -18.08
C GLU A 104 -12.39 -8.98 -18.66
N ALA A 105 -11.53 -8.38 -17.79
CA ALA A 105 -10.29 -7.75 -18.22
C ALA A 105 -9.31 -8.72 -18.88
N LEU A 106 -9.22 -9.96 -18.37
CA LEU A 106 -8.43 -11.04 -18.96
C LEU A 106 -9.00 -11.48 -20.31
N LYS A 107 -10.33 -11.66 -20.42
CA LYS A 107 -10.98 -12.11 -21.66
C LYS A 107 -10.77 -11.14 -22.82
N ILE A 108 -10.79 -9.83 -22.58
CA ILE A 108 -10.60 -8.83 -23.62
C ILE A 108 -9.15 -8.37 -23.81
N GLY A 109 -8.21 -8.98 -23.06
CA GLY A 109 -6.78 -8.77 -23.22
C GLY A 109 -6.26 -7.45 -22.61
N TRP A 110 -6.99 -6.78 -21.73
CA TRP A 110 -6.51 -5.62 -20.99
C TRP A 110 -5.56 -6.02 -19.87
N LEU A 111 -5.72 -7.22 -19.33
CA LEU A 111 -4.77 -7.83 -18.41
C LEU A 111 -4.08 -9.03 -19.07
N CYS A 112 -2.80 -9.19 -18.80
CA CYS A 112 -2.07 -10.39 -19.20
C CYS A 112 -2.48 -11.60 -18.34
N ASN A 113 -2.43 -12.79 -18.93
CA ASN A 113 -2.60 -14.02 -18.17
C ASN A 113 -1.47 -14.16 -17.15
N TYR A 114 -1.79 -14.62 -15.96
CA TYR A 114 -0.84 -14.88 -14.91
C TYR A 114 -1.12 -16.21 -14.23
N THR A 115 -0.08 -16.78 -13.64
CA THR A 115 -0.20 -17.99 -12.81
C THR A 115 0.30 -17.66 -11.41
N TYR A 116 -0.53 -17.96 -10.41
CA TYR A 116 -0.21 -17.71 -9.01
C TYR A 116 0.24 -18.99 -8.32
N TYR A 117 1.45 -18.98 -7.75
CA TYR A 117 2.04 -20.10 -7.02
C TYR A 117 2.22 -19.73 -5.54
N PRO A 118 1.27 -20.05 -4.65
CA PRO A 118 1.43 -19.79 -3.23
C PRO A 118 2.44 -20.74 -2.60
N HIS A 119 3.41 -20.19 -1.88
CA HIS A 119 4.37 -20.95 -1.09
C HIS A 119 4.11 -20.72 0.40
N ILE A 120 3.69 -21.77 1.11
CA ILE A 120 3.42 -21.71 2.55
C ILE A 120 4.73 -21.88 3.31
N VAL A 121 5.07 -20.87 4.11
CA VAL A 121 6.25 -20.85 4.97
C VAL A 121 5.80 -20.87 6.43
N LYS A 122 6.33 -21.80 7.21
CA LYS A 122 6.03 -21.89 8.66
C LYS A 122 6.95 -20.96 9.44
N LEU A 123 6.42 -20.38 10.50
CA LEU A 123 7.23 -19.71 11.51
C LEU A 123 8.09 -20.74 12.25
N THR A 124 9.26 -20.32 12.76
CA THR A 124 10.01 -21.12 13.72
C THR A 124 9.23 -21.25 15.03
N ASP A 125 9.60 -22.21 15.88
CA ASP A 125 8.92 -22.40 17.17
C ASP A 125 9.01 -21.15 18.05
N GLN A 126 10.15 -20.47 18.09
CA GLN A 126 10.36 -19.22 18.82
C GLN A 126 9.50 -18.07 18.26
N GLU A 127 9.44 -17.92 16.94
CA GLU A 127 8.59 -16.91 16.29
C GLU A 127 7.10 -17.19 16.56
N MET A 128 6.70 -18.46 16.51
CA MET A 128 5.32 -18.87 16.79
C MET A 128 4.94 -18.60 18.25
N GLU A 129 5.82 -18.87 19.18
CA GLU A 129 5.59 -18.59 20.61
C GLU A 129 5.39 -17.08 20.85
N LYS A 130 6.29 -16.25 20.32
CA LYS A 130 6.19 -14.80 20.41
C LYS A 130 4.93 -14.24 19.72
N TYR A 131 4.57 -14.80 18.57
CA TYR A 131 3.34 -14.43 17.86
C TYR A 131 2.09 -14.73 18.70
N LYS A 132 2.03 -15.90 19.34
CA LYS A 132 0.95 -16.29 20.24
C LYS A 132 0.88 -15.38 21.47
N GLU A 133 2.02 -15.08 22.09
CA GLU A 133 2.11 -14.17 23.23
C GLU A 133 1.53 -12.79 22.91
N LEU A 134 1.99 -12.17 21.81
CA LEU A 134 1.47 -10.86 21.35
C LEU A 134 -0.01 -10.92 21.02
N SER A 135 -0.48 -12.02 20.44
CA SER A 135 -1.90 -12.21 20.14
C SER A 135 -2.76 -12.27 21.41
N LEU A 136 -2.28 -12.94 22.46
CA LEU A 136 -2.94 -12.99 23.76
C LEU A 136 -2.93 -11.62 24.46
N GLN A 137 -1.83 -10.86 24.36
CA GLN A 137 -1.76 -9.50 24.90
C GLN A 137 -2.79 -8.60 24.22
N LEU A 138 -2.88 -8.63 22.89
CA LEU A 138 -3.87 -7.87 22.12
C LEU A 138 -5.31 -8.22 22.51
N LEU A 139 -5.61 -9.51 22.70
CA LEU A 139 -6.94 -9.94 23.18
C LEU A 139 -7.26 -9.38 24.57
N ARG A 140 -6.29 -9.39 25.50
CA ARG A 140 -6.45 -8.84 26.86
C ARG A 140 -6.62 -7.31 26.84
N MET A 141 -6.02 -6.62 25.89
CA MET A 141 -6.19 -5.18 25.70
C MET A 141 -7.53 -4.82 25.06
N GLY A 142 -8.37 -5.80 24.73
CA GLY A 142 -9.68 -5.56 24.12
C GLY A 142 -9.57 -5.07 22.66
N LEU A 143 -8.66 -5.65 21.88
CA LEU A 143 -8.47 -5.33 20.47
C LEU A 143 -9.79 -5.35 19.67
N PHE A 144 -10.69 -6.25 20.02
CA PHE A 144 -11.98 -6.38 19.35
C PHE A 144 -13.11 -5.96 20.26
N ASP A 145 -13.89 -4.99 19.84
CA ASP A 145 -15.09 -4.54 20.52
C ASP A 145 -16.27 -5.36 20.02
N LYS A 146 -16.83 -6.18 20.91
CA LYS A 146 -17.96 -7.07 20.57
C LYS A 146 -19.28 -6.33 20.33
N GLU A 147 -19.43 -5.14 20.90
CA GLU A 147 -20.67 -4.35 20.80
C GLU A 147 -20.72 -3.60 19.47
N THR A 148 -19.59 -3.05 19.03
CA THR A 148 -19.52 -2.27 17.78
C THR A 148 -19.08 -3.11 16.58
N GLY A 149 -18.53 -4.33 16.80
CA GLY A 149 -17.95 -5.15 15.73
C GLY A 149 -16.63 -4.64 15.18
N ASN A 150 -16.08 -3.57 15.74
CA ASN A 150 -14.89 -2.89 15.24
C ASN A 150 -13.63 -3.24 16.07
N PHE A 151 -12.47 -3.08 15.44
CA PHE A 151 -11.21 -3.11 16.17
C PHE A 151 -10.97 -1.77 16.89
N ARG A 152 -10.58 -1.86 18.16
CA ARG A 152 -10.11 -0.69 18.89
C ARG A 152 -8.71 -0.31 18.39
N SER A 153 -8.49 0.99 18.18
CA SER A 153 -7.21 1.56 17.84
C SER A 153 -6.77 2.50 18.96
N THR A 154 -5.76 2.06 19.72
CA THR A 154 -5.00 2.91 20.63
C THR A 154 -3.53 2.80 20.26
N PRO A 155 -2.69 3.79 20.59
CA PRO A 155 -1.26 3.74 20.25
C PRO A 155 -0.58 2.45 20.73
N GLU A 156 -0.97 1.94 21.91
CA GLU A 156 -0.43 0.70 22.47
C GLU A 156 -0.87 -0.54 21.68
N ILE A 157 -2.15 -0.59 21.26
CA ILE A 157 -2.69 -1.66 20.42
C ILE A 157 -2.00 -1.66 19.06
N GLU A 158 -1.87 -0.49 18.43
CA GLU A 158 -1.21 -0.33 17.14
C GLU A 158 0.25 -0.78 17.19
N LYS A 159 0.99 -0.37 18.22
CA LYS A 159 2.36 -0.83 18.44
C LYS A 159 2.46 -2.35 18.52
N LYS A 160 1.56 -2.99 19.27
CA LYS A 160 1.53 -4.45 19.42
C LYS A 160 1.13 -5.17 18.13
N LEU A 161 0.21 -4.59 17.37
CA LEU A 161 -0.15 -5.11 16.05
C LEU A 161 1.03 -5.05 15.08
N LEU A 162 1.79 -3.97 15.09
CA LEU A 162 3.01 -3.82 14.29
C LEU A 162 4.09 -4.83 14.73
N GLU A 163 4.33 -5.00 16.03
CA GLU A 163 5.26 -6.00 16.55
C GLU A 163 4.87 -7.41 16.06
N ARG A 164 3.59 -7.77 16.15
CA ARG A 164 3.08 -9.06 15.67
C ARG A 164 3.21 -9.22 14.15
N LYS A 165 2.87 -8.18 13.38
CA LYS A 165 3.00 -8.16 11.92
C LYS A 165 4.47 -8.36 11.49
N ARG A 166 5.41 -7.75 12.20
CA ARG A 166 6.86 -7.89 11.93
C ARG A 166 7.35 -9.33 12.04
N ILE A 167 6.85 -10.13 12.99
CA ILE A 167 7.21 -11.55 13.09
C ILE A 167 6.88 -12.29 11.80
N ILE A 168 5.68 -12.07 11.24
CA ILE A 168 5.27 -12.70 9.98
C ILE A 168 6.09 -12.16 8.80
N HIS A 169 6.30 -10.85 8.74
CA HIS A 169 7.00 -10.23 7.62
C HIS A 169 8.47 -10.63 7.56
N LYS A 170 9.13 -10.72 8.72
CA LYS A 170 10.57 -11.04 8.85
C LYS A 170 10.82 -12.53 9.21
N ALA A 171 9.84 -13.41 9.01
CA ALA A 171 9.96 -14.84 9.36
C ALA A 171 11.21 -15.46 8.72
N ALA A 172 12.07 -16.07 9.55
CA ALA A 172 13.39 -16.56 9.14
C ALA A 172 13.35 -17.56 7.98
N ASN A 173 12.37 -18.46 8.01
CA ASN A 173 12.21 -19.47 6.97
C ASN A 173 11.83 -18.93 5.59
N LYS A 174 11.43 -17.64 5.47
CA LYS A 174 11.12 -17.02 4.18
C LYS A 174 12.33 -16.91 3.26
N LEU A 175 13.48 -16.56 3.81
CA LEU A 175 14.70 -16.42 3.01
C LEU A 175 15.13 -17.77 2.41
N GLU A 176 15.04 -18.85 3.17
CA GLU A 176 15.38 -20.17 2.68
C GLU A 176 14.38 -20.69 1.62
N ALA A 177 13.09 -20.47 1.85
CA ALA A 177 12.07 -20.75 0.84
C ALA A 177 12.30 -19.93 -0.44
N PHE A 178 12.63 -18.64 -0.30
CA PHE A 178 12.95 -17.78 -1.42
C PHE A 178 14.16 -18.26 -2.23
N LYS A 179 15.25 -18.67 -1.57
CA LYS A 179 16.43 -19.24 -2.23
C LYS A 179 16.09 -20.51 -3.03
N ALA A 180 15.23 -21.36 -2.46
CA ALA A 180 14.77 -22.58 -3.14
C ALA A 180 13.93 -22.26 -4.38
N ILE A 181 13.03 -21.27 -4.29
CA ILE A 181 12.22 -20.79 -5.42
C ILE A 181 13.11 -20.22 -6.51
N LEU A 182 14.06 -19.34 -6.16
CA LEU A 182 14.98 -18.75 -7.14
C LEU A 182 15.77 -19.80 -7.91
N ARG A 183 16.34 -20.79 -7.21
CA ARG A 183 17.06 -21.88 -7.85
C ARG A 183 16.19 -22.66 -8.81
N SER A 184 14.97 -23.03 -8.35
CA SER A 184 14.01 -23.74 -9.19
C SER A 184 13.63 -22.95 -10.45
N GLU A 185 13.40 -21.63 -10.31
CA GLU A 185 13.06 -20.78 -11.46
C GLU A 185 14.26 -20.56 -12.40
N PHE A 186 15.45 -20.39 -11.85
CA PHE A 186 16.68 -20.30 -12.66
C PHE A 186 16.94 -21.60 -13.41
N ASP A 187 16.77 -22.76 -12.76
CA ASP A 187 16.97 -24.06 -13.41
C ASP A 187 16.00 -24.30 -14.56
N LYS A 188 14.76 -23.85 -14.43
CA LYS A 188 13.74 -23.97 -15.48
C LYS A 188 13.98 -23.00 -16.65
N ARG A 189 14.25 -21.74 -16.34
CA ARG A 189 14.30 -20.64 -17.33
C ARG A 189 15.69 -20.34 -17.82
N LYS A 190 16.73 -20.78 -17.10
CA LYS A 190 18.15 -20.43 -17.28
C LYS A 190 18.41 -18.91 -17.28
N SER A 191 17.49 -18.16 -16.72
CA SER A 191 17.53 -16.71 -16.60
C SER A 191 16.56 -16.22 -15.51
N LEU A 192 16.94 -15.17 -14.80
CA LEU A 192 16.05 -14.40 -13.91
C LEU A 192 15.71 -13.01 -14.51
N LYS A 193 15.90 -12.84 -15.81
CA LYS A 193 15.53 -11.59 -16.49
C LYS A 193 14.05 -11.29 -16.30
N TYR A 194 13.71 -10.01 -16.14
CA TYR A 194 12.35 -9.53 -15.87
C TYR A 194 11.72 -10.08 -14.59
N THR A 195 12.55 -10.31 -13.57
CA THR A 195 12.07 -10.76 -12.26
C THR A 195 12.04 -9.59 -11.30
N LEU A 196 10.86 -9.30 -10.73
CA LEU A 196 10.67 -8.29 -9.71
C LEU A 196 10.43 -8.97 -8.36
N ILE A 197 11.18 -8.55 -7.34
CA ILE A 197 11.14 -9.14 -6.00
C ILE A 197 10.77 -8.03 -5.01
N TYR A 198 9.61 -8.21 -4.35
CA TYR A 198 9.20 -7.34 -3.26
C TYR A 198 9.71 -7.91 -1.94
N VAL A 199 10.56 -7.16 -1.27
CA VAL A 199 11.05 -7.47 0.07
C VAL A 199 10.22 -6.68 1.08
N PRO A 200 9.80 -7.27 2.22
CA PRO A 200 9.09 -6.52 3.24
C PRO A 200 9.95 -5.34 3.72
N GLU A 201 9.39 -4.15 3.65
CA GLU A 201 9.99 -2.97 4.25
C GLU A 201 9.81 -2.99 5.77
N GLY A 202 10.62 -2.22 6.47
CA GLY A 202 10.34 -1.79 7.83
C GLY A 202 9.02 -1.04 7.93
N ILE A 203 8.78 -0.34 8.93
CA ILE A 203 7.54 0.29 9.36
C ILE A 203 6.74 0.86 8.17
N GLU A 204 5.51 0.35 7.95
CA GLU A 204 4.49 1.16 7.30
C GLU A 204 4.33 2.42 8.13
N SER A 205 4.64 3.56 7.52
CA SER A 205 4.35 4.86 8.11
C SER A 205 2.86 4.92 8.39
N ASN A 206 2.45 4.84 9.65
CA ASN A 206 1.15 5.34 10.04
C ASN A 206 1.11 6.80 9.62
N PHE A 207 0.00 7.25 9.06
CA PHE A 207 -0.26 8.62 8.59
C PHE A 207 -0.16 9.70 9.68
N ASP A 208 0.31 9.39 10.89
CA ASP A 208 0.59 10.32 11.95
C ASP A 208 2.05 10.81 11.88
N GLU A 209 2.17 12.03 11.52
CA GLU A 209 3.26 12.89 11.04
C GLU A 209 4.44 13.12 11.99
N THR A 210 5.03 12.19 12.67
CA THR A 210 6.16 12.62 13.53
C THR A 210 7.44 11.80 13.46
N ASP A 211 7.55 10.72 12.68
CA ASP A 211 8.82 10.01 12.67
C ASP A 211 9.23 9.44 11.31
N PHE A 212 9.67 10.33 10.43
CA PHE A 212 10.26 10.00 9.12
C PHE A 212 11.75 9.63 9.20
N SER A 213 12.33 9.46 10.38
CA SER A 213 13.79 9.48 10.54
C SER A 213 14.46 8.22 11.11
N VAL A 214 13.78 7.11 11.26
CA VAL A 214 14.45 5.88 11.71
C VAL A 214 14.36 4.80 10.64
N GLU A 215 15.17 4.93 9.58
CA GLU A 215 15.68 3.76 8.85
C GLU A 215 16.50 2.96 9.87
N THR A 216 15.92 1.89 10.39
CA THR A 216 16.68 1.03 11.29
C THR A 216 17.70 0.25 10.45
N GLU A 217 18.90 0.04 10.99
CA GLU A 217 19.96 -0.80 10.38
C GLU A 217 19.45 -2.19 9.95
N ASP A 218 18.40 -2.66 10.61
CA ASP A 218 17.73 -3.94 10.33
C ASP A 218 16.98 -3.97 8.98
N GLU A 219 16.48 -2.85 8.47
CA GLU A 219 15.74 -2.80 7.20
C GLU A 219 16.66 -2.91 6.01
N ASN A 220 17.77 -2.19 6.06
CA ASN A 220 18.84 -2.30 5.08
C ASN A 220 19.46 -3.71 5.09
N LYS A 221 19.47 -4.37 6.22
CA LYS A 221 20.00 -5.73 6.35
C LYS A 221 19.15 -6.76 5.61
N LEU A 222 17.84 -6.70 5.72
CA LEU A 222 16.94 -7.67 5.07
C LEU A 222 17.02 -7.56 3.54
N ILE A 223 16.90 -6.36 2.96
CA ILE A 223 17.01 -6.18 1.52
C ILE A 223 18.39 -6.61 0.99
N ASN A 224 19.46 -6.39 1.78
CA ASN A 224 20.80 -6.83 1.43
C ASN A 224 20.93 -8.35 1.44
N GLU A 225 20.29 -9.05 2.40
CA GLU A 225 20.26 -10.52 2.44
C GLU A 225 19.54 -11.12 1.22
N TYR A 226 18.39 -10.55 0.82
CA TYR A 226 17.70 -10.97 -0.40
C TYR A 226 18.51 -10.65 -1.65
N THR A 227 19.11 -9.47 -1.75
CA THR A 227 19.99 -9.09 -2.87
C THR A 227 21.16 -10.06 -3.00
N LYS A 228 21.80 -10.39 -1.88
CA LYS A 228 22.91 -11.37 -1.85
C LYS A 228 22.44 -12.76 -2.30
N ALA A 229 21.28 -13.21 -1.85
CA ALA A 229 20.71 -14.49 -2.27
C ALA A 229 20.46 -14.55 -3.78
N VAL A 230 19.99 -13.44 -4.39
CA VAL A 230 19.83 -13.34 -5.84
C VAL A 230 21.15 -13.36 -6.57
N SER A 231 22.14 -12.55 -6.14
CA SER A 231 23.48 -12.50 -6.77
C SER A 231 24.24 -13.84 -6.68
N GLN A 232 23.95 -14.63 -5.65
CA GLN A 232 24.57 -15.95 -5.43
C GLN A 232 23.89 -17.09 -6.21
N THR A 233 22.81 -16.82 -6.94
CA THR A 233 22.11 -17.83 -7.71
C THR A 233 22.94 -18.28 -8.92
N ASP A 234 23.53 -17.31 -9.64
CA ASP A 234 24.42 -17.53 -10.77
C ASP A 234 25.20 -16.25 -11.07
N ASP A 235 26.42 -16.36 -11.58
CA ASP A 235 27.31 -15.23 -11.90
C ASP A 235 26.77 -14.31 -13.02
N SER A 236 25.87 -14.82 -13.84
CA SER A 236 25.20 -14.03 -14.90
C SER A 236 24.04 -13.16 -14.40
N VAL A 237 23.62 -13.34 -13.14
CA VAL A 237 22.46 -12.61 -12.59
C VAL A 237 22.89 -11.26 -12.04
N MET A 238 22.42 -10.20 -12.69
CA MET A 238 22.54 -8.83 -12.18
C MET A 238 21.30 -8.45 -11.40
N VAL A 239 21.47 -8.01 -10.15
CA VAL A 239 20.41 -7.51 -9.30
C VAL A 239 20.62 -6.05 -8.92
N LYS A 240 19.57 -5.26 -8.94
CA LYS A 240 19.59 -3.86 -8.49
C LYS A 240 18.49 -3.65 -7.44
N GLN A 241 18.84 -2.92 -6.39
CA GLN A 241 17.86 -2.48 -5.40
C GLN A 241 17.14 -1.22 -5.90
N PHE A 242 15.82 -1.17 -5.69
CA PHE A 242 15.00 -0.02 -6.00
C PHE A 242 14.25 0.41 -4.73
N THR A 243 14.74 1.47 -4.10
CA THR A 243 14.23 1.98 -2.81
C THR A 243 13.92 3.47 -2.90
N ALA A 244 13.35 4.04 -1.83
CA ALA A 244 13.12 5.48 -1.74
C ALA A 244 14.42 6.28 -1.92
N ASN A 245 15.57 5.72 -1.49
CA ASN A 245 16.89 6.34 -1.54
C ASN A 245 17.68 6.07 -2.84
N SER A 246 17.11 5.31 -3.79
CA SER A 246 17.77 5.05 -5.07
C SER A 246 17.90 6.34 -5.89
N THR A 247 19.13 6.72 -6.22
CA THR A 247 19.46 7.94 -6.97
C THR A 247 19.29 7.79 -8.47
N ASN A 248 19.57 6.60 -9.02
CA ASN A 248 19.57 6.32 -10.48
C ASN A 248 18.31 5.54 -10.90
N ARG A 249 17.12 5.99 -10.47
CA ARG A 249 15.87 5.26 -10.70
C ARG A 249 15.57 5.02 -12.17
N GLU A 250 15.73 6.03 -13.01
CA GLU A 250 15.46 5.92 -14.46
C GLU A 250 16.42 4.91 -15.13
N GLU A 251 17.69 4.92 -14.75
CA GLU A 251 18.68 3.96 -15.26
C GLU A 251 18.34 2.52 -14.83
N ILE A 252 17.93 2.32 -13.57
CA ILE A 252 17.52 1.01 -13.06
C ILE A 252 16.33 0.48 -13.85
N LEU A 253 15.32 1.30 -14.07
CA LEU A 253 14.13 0.92 -14.85
C LEU A 253 14.50 0.63 -16.31
N LYS A 254 15.30 1.48 -16.96
CA LYS A 254 15.74 1.25 -18.32
C LYS A 254 16.53 -0.04 -18.49
N ASN A 255 17.40 -0.37 -17.51
CA ASN A 255 18.16 -1.62 -17.51
C ASN A 255 17.27 -2.85 -17.24
N PHE A 256 16.13 -2.67 -16.55
CA PHE A 256 15.16 -3.73 -16.33
C PHE A 256 14.34 -4.05 -17.59
N GLU A 257 14.13 -3.09 -18.46
CA GLU A 257 13.38 -3.23 -19.72
C GLU A 257 14.22 -3.87 -20.85
N GLN A 258 15.53 -3.90 -20.75
CA GLN A 258 16.48 -4.49 -21.74
C GLN A 258 16.84 -5.95 -21.38
#